data_5e67a3aa9eac79654124033ba653f40b
#
_entry.id   5e67a3aa9eac79654124033ba653f40b
#
_cell.length_a   1.000
_cell.length_b   1.000
_cell.length_c   1.000
_cell.angle_alpha   90.00
_cell.angle_beta   90.00
_cell.angle_gamma   90.00
#
_symmetry.space_group_name_H-M   'P 1'
#
loop_
_entity.id
_entity.type
_entity.pdbx_description
1 polymer ?
#
loop_
_entity_poly.entity_id
_entity_poly.type
_entity_poly.pdbx_seq_one_letter_code
_entity_poly.pdbx_strand_id
1 'polypeptide(L)'
;MKRAAVPSILVVVVLLALGVTADAQQPAKIPRIGFLAVVPLATMPARVEAFRQGLRDLGYVEGKNIAIEWRSADGNPDRTATLAAELVQSKVDIIVTAGSSATRHAKAATVTTPIVMAQDGDPVANRFIASLARPGGNITGLSTLTPEISGKRLELLKEIVPKLVRVAVFGTSITAEDAKSLEEVKLVAAALKVQVQQVDVVTGKDIDPGFRAAIKGRADAALWAASGSVVRPNRAQVIELALKHRLPTMYTAADDWVEEGGLAAYGVSLTD
;
A
#
# COMPACT_ATOMS: atom_id res chain seq x y z
N MET A 1 -57.16 49.91 -46.15
CA MET A 1 -56.68 48.51 -46.24
C MET A 1 -55.37 48.38 -45.56
N LYS A 2 -55.38 47.94 -44.31
CA LYS A 2 -54.16 47.69 -43.50
C LYS A 2 -54.04 46.17 -43.32
N ARG A 3 -53.06 45.52 -43.97
CA ARG A 3 -52.76 44.10 -43.83
C ARG A 3 -51.45 43.95 -43.08
N ALA A 4 -51.55 43.49 -41.84
CA ALA A 4 -50.84 42.39 -41.19
C ALA A 4 -49.34 42.26 -41.45
N ALA A 5 -48.53 42.76 -40.45
CA ALA A 5 -47.12 42.52 -40.32
C ALA A 5 -46.76 41.68 -39.02
N VAL A 6 -47.72 40.87 -38.52
CA VAL A 6 -47.57 40.18 -37.24
C VAL A 6 -47.00 38.75 -37.34
N PRO A 7 -47.04 37.96 -38.42
CA PRO A 7 -46.58 36.58 -38.40
C PRO A 7 -45.05 36.44 -38.53
N SER A 8 -44.33 37.42 -39.11
CA SER A 8 -42.88 37.27 -39.32
C SER A 8 -42.03 37.41 -38.05
N ILE A 9 -42.46 38.23 -37.08
CA ILE A 9 -41.75 38.43 -35.83
C ILE A 9 -41.87 37.19 -34.92
N LEU A 10 -43.03 36.52 -34.92
CA LEU A 10 -43.26 35.31 -34.11
C LEU A 10 -42.41 34.13 -34.60
N VAL A 11 -42.22 33.98 -35.90
CA VAL A 11 -41.36 32.92 -36.48
C VAL A 11 -39.87 33.15 -36.14
N VAL A 12 -39.40 34.38 -36.16
CA VAL A 12 -38.03 34.71 -35.81
C VAL A 12 -37.75 34.49 -34.33
N VAL A 13 -38.70 34.79 -33.43
CA VAL A 13 -38.57 34.55 -31.99
C VAL A 13 -38.57 33.04 -31.66
N VAL A 14 -39.37 32.23 -32.36
CA VAL A 14 -39.38 30.77 -32.18
C VAL A 14 -38.10 30.13 -32.71
N LEU A 15 -37.51 30.61 -33.81
CA LEU A 15 -36.23 30.14 -34.32
C LEU A 15 -35.02 30.54 -33.41
N LEU A 16 -35.09 31.69 -32.78
CA LEU A 16 -34.08 32.10 -31.78
C LEU A 16 -34.20 31.33 -30.45
N ALA A 17 -35.39 30.88 -30.06
CA ALA A 17 -35.62 30.08 -28.86
C ALA A 17 -35.18 28.61 -29.03
N LEU A 18 -35.08 28.07 -30.25
CA LEU A 18 -34.60 26.73 -30.55
C LEU A 18 -33.06 26.64 -30.66
N GLY A 19 -32.35 27.78 -30.65
CA GLY A 19 -30.89 27.85 -30.77
C GLY A 19 -30.11 27.71 -29.45
N VAL A 20 -30.76 27.56 -28.28
CA VAL A 20 -30.10 27.69 -26.97
C VAL A 20 -29.98 26.37 -26.22
N THR A 21 -30.14 25.23 -26.83
CA THR A 21 -29.93 23.93 -26.14
C THR A 21 -28.99 22.97 -26.85
N ALA A 22 -28.00 23.51 -27.55
CA ALA A 22 -26.81 22.73 -27.87
C ALA A 22 -25.70 23.09 -26.88
N ASP A 23 -25.90 22.87 -25.58
CA ASP A 23 -24.81 22.53 -24.72
C ASP A 23 -24.26 21.23 -25.28
N ALA A 24 -23.30 21.38 -26.18
CA ALA A 24 -22.46 20.28 -26.59
C ALA A 24 -21.80 19.77 -25.28
N GLN A 25 -22.41 18.73 -24.69
CA GLN A 25 -21.71 17.96 -23.65
C GLN A 25 -20.39 17.53 -24.28
N GLN A 26 -19.33 18.31 -23.98
CA GLN A 26 -18.00 17.82 -24.25
C GLN A 26 -17.97 16.42 -23.65
N PRO A 27 -17.58 15.39 -24.41
CA PRO A 27 -17.50 14.04 -23.88
C PRO A 27 -16.72 14.13 -22.59
N ALA A 28 -17.35 13.77 -21.47
CA ALA A 28 -16.75 13.87 -20.17
C ALA A 28 -15.41 13.13 -20.25
N LYS A 29 -14.30 13.86 -19.98
CA LYS A 29 -12.96 13.28 -20.02
C LYS A 29 -12.97 12.06 -19.10
N ILE A 30 -12.69 10.88 -19.64
CA ILE A 30 -12.57 9.65 -18.85
C ILE A 30 -11.37 9.82 -17.91
N PRO A 31 -11.57 9.81 -16.58
CA PRO A 31 -10.47 9.89 -15.62
C PRO A 31 -9.47 8.75 -15.81
N ARG A 32 -8.19 9.04 -15.66
CA ARG A 32 -7.10 8.08 -15.81
C ARG A 32 -6.36 7.92 -14.50
N ILE A 33 -6.35 6.71 -13.96
CA ILE A 33 -5.57 6.34 -12.76
C ILE A 33 -4.32 5.60 -13.21
N GLY A 34 -3.15 6.00 -12.71
CA GLY A 34 -1.94 5.19 -12.75
C GLY A 34 -1.82 4.39 -11.45
N PHE A 35 -1.83 3.07 -11.52
CA PHE A 35 -1.58 2.23 -10.35
C PHE A 35 -0.14 1.72 -10.38
N LEU A 36 0.65 2.06 -9.35
CA LEU A 36 2.07 1.70 -9.25
C LEU A 36 2.32 0.72 -8.11
N ALA A 37 2.87 -0.44 -8.43
CA ALA A 37 3.28 -1.46 -7.48
C ALA A 37 4.73 -1.88 -7.70
N VAL A 38 5.43 -2.27 -6.63
CA VAL A 38 6.78 -2.88 -6.73
C VAL A 38 6.68 -4.38 -6.99
N VAL A 39 5.76 -5.06 -6.28
CA VAL A 39 5.54 -6.51 -6.41
C VAL A 39 4.61 -6.83 -7.58
N PRO A 40 4.68 -8.02 -8.18
CA PRO A 40 3.76 -8.42 -9.23
C PRO A 40 2.31 -8.34 -8.79
N LEU A 41 1.43 -7.76 -9.61
CA LEU A 41 0.00 -7.65 -9.29
C LEU A 41 -0.66 -9.01 -9.05
N ALA A 42 -0.18 -10.04 -9.72
CA ALA A 42 -0.63 -11.42 -9.54
C ALA A 42 -0.39 -11.97 -8.11
N THR A 43 0.51 -11.34 -7.33
CA THR A 43 0.76 -11.73 -5.93
C THR A 43 -0.16 -11.02 -4.93
N MET A 44 -1.03 -10.12 -5.41
CA MET A 44 -1.98 -9.38 -4.57
C MET A 44 -3.40 -9.32 -5.19
N PRO A 45 -3.97 -10.45 -5.67
CA PRO A 45 -5.21 -10.43 -6.43
C PRO A 45 -6.39 -9.88 -5.61
N ALA A 46 -6.49 -10.24 -4.34
CA ALA A 46 -7.55 -9.76 -3.45
C ALA A 46 -7.53 -8.22 -3.28
N ARG A 47 -6.35 -7.61 -3.16
CA ARG A 47 -6.22 -6.15 -3.03
C ARG A 47 -6.55 -5.43 -4.32
N VAL A 48 -6.11 -5.97 -5.46
CA VAL A 48 -6.46 -5.43 -6.78
C VAL A 48 -7.98 -5.46 -6.99
N GLU A 49 -8.62 -6.56 -6.58
CA GLU A 49 -10.08 -6.70 -6.69
C GLU A 49 -10.80 -5.79 -5.70
N ALA A 50 -10.35 -5.66 -4.45
CA ALA A 50 -10.91 -4.72 -3.49
C ALA A 50 -10.84 -3.27 -3.99
N PHE A 51 -9.72 -2.86 -4.60
CA PHE A 51 -9.58 -1.55 -5.23
C PHE A 51 -10.58 -1.36 -6.37
N ARG A 52 -10.75 -2.35 -7.26
CA ARG A 52 -11.76 -2.32 -8.33
C ARG A 52 -13.18 -2.28 -7.76
N GLN A 53 -13.44 -3.04 -6.69
CA GLN A 53 -14.75 -3.05 -6.04
C GLN A 53 -15.09 -1.68 -5.46
N GLY A 54 -14.16 -1.06 -4.71
CA GLY A 54 -14.37 0.30 -4.19
C GLY A 54 -14.64 1.33 -5.29
N LEU A 55 -13.99 1.22 -6.45
CA LEU A 55 -14.31 2.07 -7.60
C LEU A 55 -15.73 1.78 -8.14
N ARG A 56 -16.14 0.51 -8.24
CA ARG A 56 -17.49 0.14 -8.68
C ARG A 56 -18.58 0.67 -7.75
N ASP A 57 -18.36 0.59 -6.45
CA ASP A 57 -19.29 1.07 -5.41
C ASP A 57 -19.49 2.60 -5.51
N LEU A 58 -18.50 3.30 -6.03
CA LEU A 58 -18.56 4.74 -6.36
C LEU A 58 -19.06 5.03 -7.77
N GLY A 59 -19.50 4.01 -8.52
CA GLY A 59 -20.02 4.15 -9.88
C GLY A 59 -18.97 4.18 -11.00
N TYR A 60 -17.69 3.92 -10.68
CA TYR A 60 -16.62 3.83 -11.67
C TYR A 60 -16.44 2.39 -12.17
N VAL A 61 -16.39 2.22 -13.49
CA VAL A 61 -16.20 0.92 -14.14
C VAL A 61 -15.04 1.03 -15.11
N GLU A 62 -13.97 0.26 -14.85
CA GLU A 62 -12.77 0.22 -15.70
C GLU A 62 -13.14 -0.10 -17.16
N GLY A 63 -12.62 0.71 -18.08
CA GLY A 63 -12.91 0.61 -19.52
C GLY A 63 -14.22 1.25 -19.97
N LYS A 64 -15.07 1.75 -19.06
CA LYS A 64 -16.30 2.49 -19.39
C LYS A 64 -16.19 3.97 -19.07
N ASN A 65 -16.01 4.32 -17.81
CA ASN A 65 -15.99 5.71 -17.35
C ASN A 65 -14.75 6.03 -16.50
N ILE A 66 -13.79 5.08 -16.37
CA ILE A 66 -12.47 5.27 -15.80
C ILE A 66 -11.46 4.36 -16.53
N ALA A 67 -10.23 4.84 -16.71
CA ALA A 67 -9.13 4.06 -17.25
C ALA A 67 -8.07 3.85 -16.15
N ILE A 68 -7.54 2.63 -16.03
CA ILE A 68 -6.50 2.31 -15.06
C ILE A 68 -5.26 1.83 -15.81
N GLU A 69 -4.16 2.54 -15.62
CA GLU A 69 -2.84 2.15 -16.13
C GLU A 69 -2.08 1.41 -15.04
N TRP A 70 -2.10 0.10 -15.13
CA TRP A 70 -1.40 -0.77 -14.20
C TRP A 70 0.09 -0.82 -14.51
N ARG A 71 0.94 -0.54 -13.53
CA ARG A 71 2.40 -0.66 -13.61
C ARG A 71 2.91 -1.46 -12.43
N SER A 72 3.64 -2.53 -12.73
CA SER A 72 4.31 -3.36 -11.74
C SER A 72 5.79 -3.45 -12.06
N ALA A 73 6.63 -3.28 -11.05
CA ALA A 73 8.07 -3.48 -11.19
C ALA A 73 8.47 -4.97 -11.10
N ASP A 74 7.50 -5.88 -10.86
CA ASP A 74 7.66 -7.33 -10.81
C ASP A 74 8.78 -7.78 -9.86
N GLY A 75 8.90 -7.10 -8.71
CA GLY A 75 9.90 -7.38 -7.70
C GLY A 75 11.27 -6.75 -7.96
N ASN A 76 11.42 -5.96 -9.03
CA ASN A 76 12.66 -5.21 -9.33
C ASN A 76 12.49 -3.72 -8.93
N PRO A 77 13.04 -3.28 -7.80
CA PRO A 77 12.90 -1.89 -7.33
C PRO A 77 13.46 -0.84 -8.32
N ASP A 78 14.50 -1.18 -9.08
CA ASP A 78 15.15 -0.25 -10.02
C ASP A 78 14.22 0.16 -11.17
N ARG A 79 13.26 -0.71 -11.54
CA ARG A 79 12.25 -0.40 -12.55
C ARG A 79 11.18 0.58 -12.05
N THR A 80 10.99 0.69 -10.73
CA THR A 80 9.89 1.48 -10.15
C THR A 80 10.01 2.96 -10.49
N ALA A 81 11.24 3.50 -10.52
CA ALA A 81 11.48 4.89 -10.89
C ALA A 81 11.08 5.17 -12.35
N THR A 82 11.45 4.29 -13.28
CA THR A 82 11.08 4.39 -14.70
C THR A 82 9.56 4.33 -14.88
N LEU A 83 8.90 3.37 -14.23
CA LEU A 83 7.45 3.20 -14.30
C LEU A 83 6.68 4.39 -13.71
N ALA A 84 7.19 4.99 -12.63
CA ALA A 84 6.61 6.22 -12.07
C ALA A 84 6.71 7.38 -13.06
N ALA A 85 7.87 7.56 -13.71
CA ALA A 85 8.05 8.58 -14.75
C ALA A 85 7.16 8.35 -15.97
N GLU A 86 6.98 7.11 -16.41
CA GLU A 86 6.05 6.75 -17.49
C GLU A 86 4.61 7.16 -17.17
N LEU A 87 4.12 6.90 -15.95
CA LEU A 87 2.77 7.31 -15.53
C LEU A 87 2.60 8.83 -15.57
N VAL A 88 3.61 9.59 -15.15
CA VAL A 88 3.59 11.06 -15.25
C VAL A 88 3.57 11.50 -16.71
N GLN A 89 4.38 10.90 -17.58
CA GLN A 89 4.41 11.19 -19.01
C GLN A 89 3.10 10.82 -19.71
N SER A 90 2.45 9.74 -19.28
CA SER A 90 1.10 9.34 -19.77
C SER A 90 0.00 10.31 -19.36
N LYS A 91 0.31 11.33 -18.52
CA LYS A 91 -0.64 12.34 -18.04
C LYS A 91 -1.85 11.70 -17.35
N VAL A 92 -1.62 10.74 -16.47
CA VAL A 92 -2.68 10.23 -15.60
C VAL A 92 -3.17 11.33 -14.66
N ASP A 93 -4.43 11.32 -14.29
CA ASP A 93 -5.01 12.35 -13.42
C ASP A 93 -4.63 12.15 -11.95
N ILE A 94 -4.39 10.89 -11.54
CA ILE A 94 -3.99 10.47 -10.18
C ILE A 94 -3.05 9.29 -10.29
N ILE A 95 -2.06 9.22 -9.39
CA ILE A 95 -1.23 8.03 -9.20
C ILE A 95 -1.63 7.36 -7.88
N VAL A 96 -2.05 6.11 -7.93
CA VAL A 96 -2.28 5.27 -6.75
C VAL A 96 -1.05 4.40 -6.51
N THR A 97 -0.54 4.37 -5.28
CA THR A 97 0.70 3.64 -4.95
C THR A 97 0.44 2.53 -3.95
N ALA A 98 0.99 1.35 -4.20
CA ALA A 98 0.90 0.20 -3.30
C ALA A 98 2.21 0.03 -2.51
N GLY A 99 2.28 0.71 -1.36
CA GLY A 99 3.40 0.63 -0.40
C GLY A 99 4.45 1.74 -0.54
N SER A 100 5.27 1.87 0.49
CA SER A 100 6.21 2.98 0.72
C SER A 100 7.25 3.13 -0.41
N SER A 101 7.72 2.03 -0.98
CA SER A 101 8.68 2.08 -2.09
C SER A 101 8.07 2.69 -3.35
N ALA A 102 6.84 2.29 -3.71
CA ALA A 102 6.12 2.86 -4.85
C ALA A 102 5.85 4.36 -4.63
N THR A 103 5.41 4.75 -3.43
CA THR A 103 5.16 6.15 -3.04
C THR A 103 6.41 7.00 -3.17
N ARG A 104 7.56 6.49 -2.74
CA ARG A 104 8.85 7.20 -2.82
C ARG A 104 9.22 7.54 -4.26
N HIS A 105 9.07 6.59 -5.19
CA HIS A 105 9.39 6.81 -6.60
C HIS A 105 8.36 7.71 -7.28
N ALA A 106 7.07 7.58 -6.96
CA ALA A 106 6.03 8.48 -7.45
C ALA A 106 6.28 9.93 -6.98
N LYS A 107 6.62 10.13 -5.69
CA LYS A 107 6.99 11.44 -5.13
C LYS A 107 8.19 12.06 -5.83
N ALA A 108 9.19 11.26 -6.18
CA ALA A 108 10.38 11.73 -6.91
C ALA A 108 10.06 12.11 -8.37
N ALA A 109 9.06 11.47 -8.98
CA ALA A 109 8.68 11.69 -10.37
C ALA A 109 7.78 12.92 -10.58
N THR A 110 7.00 13.34 -9.57
CA THR A 110 6.08 14.47 -9.72
C THR A 110 5.81 15.20 -8.39
N VAL A 111 5.62 16.53 -8.50
CA VAL A 111 5.18 17.39 -7.39
C VAL A 111 3.77 17.95 -7.64
N THR A 112 3.17 17.66 -8.78
CA THR A 112 1.88 18.24 -9.21
C THR A 112 0.79 17.19 -9.38
N THR A 113 1.10 16.02 -9.95
CA THR A 113 0.12 14.93 -10.08
C THR A 113 -0.24 14.43 -8.68
N PRO A 114 -1.52 14.38 -8.31
CA PRO A 114 -1.96 13.83 -7.04
C PRO A 114 -1.52 12.38 -6.87
N ILE A 115 -1.00 12.04 -5.68
CA ILE A 115 -0.59 10.69 -5.31
C ILE A 115 -1.47 10.23 -4.15
N VAL A 116 -2.11 9.09 -4.32
CA VAL A 116 -2.93 8.44 -3.29
C VAL A 116 -2.24 7.15 -2.85
N MET A 117 -1.76 7.11 -1.62
CA MET A 117 -1.22 5.90 -1.02
C MET A 117 -2.39 4.95 -0.70
N ALA A 118 -2.50 3.82 -1.41
CA ALA A 118 -3.44 2.77 -1.03
C ALA A 118 -3.08 2.18 0.33
N GLN A 119 -1.79 2.17 0.64
CA GLN A 119 -1.24 1.88 1.97
C GLN A 119 0.15 2.47 2.13
N ASP A 120 0.50 2.87 3.34
CA ASP A 120 1.87 3.17 3.76
C ASP A 120 2.04 2.81 5.24
N GLY A 121 3.21 2.30 5.64
CA GLY A 121 3.43 1.88 7.02
C GLY A 121 3.53 3.04 7.99
N ASP A 122 4.29 4.08 7.62
CA ASP A 122 4.42 5.34 8.35
C ASP A 122 4.78 6.48 7.38
N PRO A 123 3.78 7.11 6.77
CA PRO A 123 4.01 8.14 5.75
C PRO A 123 4.66 9.41 6.31
N VAL A 124 4.58 9.64 7.62
CA VAL A 124 5.25 10.77 8.30
C VAL A 124 6.73 10.47 8.49
N ALA A 125 7.09 9.32 9.03
CA ALA A 125 8.49 8.89 9.15
C ALA A 125 9.17 8.76 7.78
N ASN A 126 8.45 8.28 6.78
CA ASN A 126 8.89 8.22 5.38
C ASN A 126 8.97 9.61 4.71
N ARG A 127 8.54 10.67 5.39
CA ARG A 127 8.52 12.06 4.89
C ARG A 127 7.71 12.23 3.60
N PHE A 128 6.64 11.45 3.45
CA PHE A 128 5.72 11.63 2.33
C PHE A 128 4.73 12.74 2.60
N ILE A 129 4.28 12.85 3.83
CA ILE A 129 3.34 13.86 4.32
C ILE A 129 3.86 14.53 5.59
N ALA A 130 3.38 15.73 5.88
CA ALA A 130 3.77 16.47 7.09
C ALA A 130 3.14 15.87 8.36
N SER A 131 1.86 15.48 8.31
CA SER A 131 1.14 14.79 9.37
C SER A 131 -0.07 14.05 8.77
N LEU A 132 -0.63 13.09 9.51
CA LEU A 132 -1.82 12.34 9.08
C LEU A 132 -3.03 13.24 8.86
N ALA A 133 -3.23 14.24 9.75
CA ALA A 133 -4.35 15.16 9.65
C ALA A 133 -4.15 16.26 8.59
N ARG A 134 -2.90 16.60 8.25
CA ARG A 134 -2.54 17.66 7.30
C ARG A 134 -1.37 17.22 6.45
N PRO A 135 -1.62 16.49 5.35
CA PRO A 135 -0.56 15.98 4.47
C PRO A 135 0.36 17.06 3.89
N GLY A 136 -0.17 18.22 3.51
CA GLY A 136 0.60 19.42 3.17
C GLY A 136 1.22 19.45 1.78
N GLY A 137 0.92 18.48 0.90
CA GLY A 137 1.45 18.41 -0.47
C GLY A 137 0.50 17.70 -1.42
N ASN A 138 1.04 17.15 -2.52
CA ASN A 138 0.27 16.39 -3.50
C ASN A 138 0.08 14.90 -3.13
N ILE A 139 0.43 14.49 -1.91
CA ILE A 139 0.34 13.11 -1.43
C ILE A 139 -0.69 13.02 -0.31
N THR A 140 -1.59 12.05 -0.40
CA THR A 140 -2.55 11.65 0.64
C THR A 140 -2.75 10.14 0.62
N GLY A 141 -3.57 9.59 1.50
CA GLY A 141 -3.92 8.17 1.48
C GLY A 141 -4.01 7.53 2.87
N LEU A 142 -3.84 6.21 2.91
CA LEU A 142 -4.01 5.40 4.10
C LEU A 142 -2.68 5.05 4.75
N SER A 143 -2.64 5.08 6.09
CA SER A 143 -1.52 4.60 6.90
C SER A 143 -1.91 3.35 7.67
N THR A 144 -1.02 2.37 7.69
CA THR A 144 -1.20 1.14 8.47
C THR A 144 -0.61 1.23 9.87
N LEU A 145 0.03 2.35 10.23
CA LEU A 145 0.66 2.58 11.53
C LEU A 145 1.55 1.40 11.96
N THR A 146 2.35 0.90 11.02
CA THR A 146 3.15 -0.33 11.19
C THR A 146 4.06 -0.29 12.42
N PRO A 147 4.77 0.83 12.73
CA PRO A 147 5.61 0.88 13.92
C PRO A 147 4.83 0.65 15.22
N GLU A 148 3.72 1.36 15.40
CA GLU A 148 2.87 1.29 16.59
C GLU A 148 2.29 -0.13 16.79
N ILE A 149 1.90 -0.78 15.70
CA ILE A 149 1.38 -2.16 15.71
C ILE A 149 2.50 -3.16 16.02
N SER A 150 3.76 -2.86 15.71
CA SER A 150 4.88 -3.80 15.90
C SER A 150 5.13 -4.13 17.38
N GLY A 151 4.96 -3.16 18.28
CA GLY A 151 4.97 -3.41 19.71
C GLY A 151 3.84 -4.34 20.16
N LYS A 152 2.61 -4.12 19.66
CA LYS A 152 1.45 -4.97 19.98
C LYS A 152 1.62 -6.41 19.50
N ARG A 153 2.28 -6.63 18.37
CA ARG A 153 2.61 -7.99 17.91
C ARG A 153 3.49 -8.74 18.91
N LEU A 154 4.47 -8.06 19.53
CA LEU A 154 5.30 -8.69 20.55
C LEU A 154 4.50 -9.02 21.81
N GLU A 155 3.59 -8.16 22.25
CA GLU A 155 2.69 -8.45 23.38
C GLU A 155 1.87 -9.72 23.11
N LEU A 156 1.21 -9.79 21.96
CA LEU A 156 0.42 -10.96 21.56
C LEU A 156 1.28 -12.22 21.41
N LEU A 157 2.50 -12.09 20.87
CA LEU A 157 3.41 -13.21 20.78
C LEU A 157 3.81 -13.72 22.18
N LYS A 158 3.98 -12.84 23.15
CA LYS A 158 4.25 -13.21 24.55
C LYS A 158 3.07 -13.91 25.21
N GLU A 159 1.84 -13.56 24.86
CA GLU A 159 0.63 -14.27 25.31
C GLU A 159 0.56 -15.69 24.72
N ILE A 160 0.87 -15.84 23.43
CA ILE A 160 0.89 -17.13 22.72
C ILE A 160 2.03 -18.02 23.22
N VAL A 161 3.19 -17.42 23.56
CA VAL A 161 4.39 -18.10 24.05
C VAL A 161 4.73 -17.60 25.46
N PRO A 162 4.05 -18.07 26.53
CA PRO A 162 4.20 -17.51 27.88
C PRO A 162 5.65 -17.58 28.43
N LYS A 163 6.43 -18.56 27.97
CA LYS A 163 7.85 -18.75 28.35
C LYS A 163 8.83 -17.98 27.47
N LEU A 164 8.36 -17.05 26.62
CA LEU A 164 9.20 -16.24 25.74
C LEU A 164 10.22 -15.42 26.56
N VAL A 165 11.48 -15.71 26.42
CA VAL A 165 12.62 -14.98 27.02
C VAL A 165 13.40 -14.25 25.94
N ARG A 166 13.52 -14.83 24.74
CA ARG A 166 14.26 -14.25 23.62
C ARG A 166 13.46 -14.33 22.32
N VAL A 167 13.29 -13.20 21.68
CA VAL A 167 12.62 -13.09 20.37
C VAL A 167 13.63 -12.72 19.28
N ALA A 168 13.62 -13.46 18.16
CA ALA A 168 14.31 -13.04 16.96
C ALA A 168 13.40 -12.07 16.18
N VAL A 169 13.85 -10.83 16.03
CA VAL A 169 13.11 -9.80 15.29
C VAL A 169 13.71 -9.68 13.90
N PHE A 170 12.97 -10.16 12.92
CA PHE A 170 13.33 -10.09 11.50
C PHE A 170 12.92 -8.75 10.92
N GLY A 171 13.90 -7.96 10.51
CA GLY A 171 13.66 -6.61 9.98
C GLY A 171 14.96 -5.98 9.53
N THR A 172 14.90 -4.72 9.19
CA THR A 172 16.07 -3.93 8.78
C THR A 172 15.92 -2.52 9.33
N SER A 173 17.03 -1.81 9.46
CA SER A 173 17.05 -0.38 9.81
C SER A 173 17.31 0.52 8.61
N ILE A 174 17.23 -0.02 7.39
CA ILE A 174 17.51 0.73 6.16
C ILE A 174 16.46 1.80 5.88
N THR A 175 15.18 1.49 6.14
CA THR A 175 14.11 2.49 6.00
C THR A 175 13.78 3.12 7.35
N ALA A 176 13.30 4.37 7.34
CA ALA A 176 12.88 5.05 8.57
C ALA A 176 11.70 4.34 9.25
N GLU A 177 10.78 3.77 8.48
CA GLU A 177 9.65 2.98 8.95
C GLU A 177 10.12 1.71 9.67
N ASP A 178 11.00 0.93 9.05
CA ASP A 178 11.51 -0.31 9.63
C ASP A 178 12.35 -0.03 10.88
N ALA A 179 13.18 1.02 10.86
CA ALA A 179 13.95 1.46 12.02
C ALA A 179 13.05 1.81 13.21
N LYS A 180 11.97 2.57 12.96
CA LYS A 180 11.00 2.93 13.98
C LYS A 180 10.23 1.71 14.49
N SER A 181 9.84 0.80 13.62
CA SER A 181 9.20 -0.49 14.01
C SER A 181 10.09 -1.31 14.94
N LEU A 182 11.39 -1.34 14.65
CA LEU A 182 12.37 -2.04 15.50
C LEU A 182 12.55 -1.36 16.86
N GLU A 183 12.55 -0.03 16.91
CA GLU A 183 12.59 0.75 18.15
C GLU A 183 11.37 0.47 19.03
N GLU A 184 10.17 0.47 18.47
CA GLU A 184 8.93 0.15 19.18
C GLU A 184 8.97 -1.27 19.76
N VAL A 185 9.42 -2.25 18.96
CA VAL A 185 9.58 -3.62 19.45
C VAL A 185 10.59 -3.70 20.61
N LYS A 186 11.72 -2.99 20.54
CA LYS A 186 12.73 -2.95 21.61
C LYS A 186 12.17 -2.32 22.89
N LEU A 187 11.37 -1.26 22.76
CA LEU A 187 10.72 -0.59 23.89
C LEU A 187 9.76 -1.55 24.62
N VAL A 188 8.90 -2.22 23.90
CA VAL A 188 7.94 -3.20 24.45
C VAL A 188 8.68 -4.41 25.01
N ALA A 189 9.72 -4.90 24.33
CA ALA A 189 10.53 -6.02 24.80
C ALA A 189 11.18 -5.73 26.15
N ALA A 190 11.69 -4.52 26.38
CA ALA A 190 12.24 -4.09 27.66
C ALA A 190 11.19 -4.14 28.77
N ALA A 191 9.95 -3.66 28.51
CA ALA A 191 8.85 -3.70 29.47
C ALA A 191 8.42 -5.15 29.80
N LEU A 192 8.43 -6.04 28.82
CA LEU A 192 8.08 -7.46 28.95
C LEU A 192 9.26 -8.33 29.46
N LYS A 193 10.45 -7.77 29.68
CA LYS A 193 11.68 -8.47 30.04
C LYS A 193 12.06 -9.55 29.01
N VAL A 194 11.84 -9.29 27.73
CA VAL A 194 12.18 -10.15 26.60
C VAL A 194 13.47 -9.63 25.95
N GLN A 195 14.43 -10.51 25.69
CA GLN A 195 15.64 -10.17 24.96
C GLN A 195 15.35 -10.12 23.45
N VAL A 196 15.78 -9.06 22.78
CA VAL A 196 15.68 -8.91 21.33
C VAL A 196 16.97 -9.37 20.67
N GLN A 197 16.85 -10.32 19.76
CA GLN A 197 17.89 -10.67 18.79
C GLN A 197 17.48 -10.09 17.45
N GLN A 198 18.09 -9.00 17.02
CA GLN A 198 17.85 -8.43 15.72
C GLN A 198 18.43 -9.32 14.63
N VAL A 199 17.65 -9.59 13.59
CA VAL A 199 18.04 -10.37 12.41
C VAL A 199 17.77 -9.52 11.18
N ASP A 200 18.82 -9.05 10.54
CA ASP A 200 18.69 -8.19 9.36
C ASP A 200 18.27 -9.02 8.13
N VAL A 201 17.19 -8.57 7.49
CA VAL A 201 16.65 -9.16 6.25
C VAL A 201 16.38 -8.03 5.27
N VAL A 202 17.24 -7.90 4.28
CA VAL A 202 17.16 -6.87 3.23
C VAL A 202 16.60 -7.44 1.94
N THR A 203 16.87 -8.71 1.68
CA THR A 203 16.47 -9.44 0.48
C THR A 203 15.95 -10.84 0.85
N GLY A 204 15.28 -11.51 -0.09
CA GLY A 204 14.84 -12.90 0.11
C GLY A 204 16.00 -13.88 0.41
N LYS A 205 17.22 -13.55 -0.02
CA LYS A 205 18.41 -14.38 0.24
C LYS A 205 18.85 -14.39 1.71
N ASP A 206 18.43 -13.39 2.48
CA ASP A 206 18.80 -13.24 3.88
C ASP A 206 17.88 -14.05 4.81
N ILE A 207 16.76 -14.56 4.31
CA ILE A 207 15.73 -15.24 5.10
C ILE A 207 16.28 -16.51 5.74
N ASP A 208 16.83 -17.45 4.95
CA ASP A 208 17.34 -18.72 5.48
C ASP A 208 18.55 -18.53 6.41
N PRO A 209 19.56 -17.70 6.07
CA PRO A 209 20.61 -17.32 7.03
C PRO A 209 20.05 -16.71 8.32
N GLY A 210 19.01 -15.89 8.22
CA GLY A 210 18.35 -15.26 9.35
C GLY A 210 17.71 -16.28 10.29
N PHE A 211 16.98 -17.27 9.77
CA PHE A 211 16.45 -18.35 10.60
C PHE A 211 17.56 -19.16 11.29
N ARG A 212 18.65 -19.48 10.59
CA ARG A 212 19.81 -20.14 11.21
C ARG A 212 20.42 -19.29 12.33
N ALA A 213 20.52 -17.98 12.13
CA ALA A 213 21.02 -17.07 13.17
C ALA A 213 20.08 -17.03 14.38
N ALA A 214 18.75 -16.98 14.17
CA ALA A 214 17.75 -17.03 15.24
C ALA A 214 17.89 -18.30 16.09
N ILE A 215 18.00 -19.46 15.45
CA ILE A 215 18.16 -20.75 16.13
C ILE A 215 19.50 -20.82 16.87
N LYS A 216 20.60 -20.41 16.25
CA LYS A 216 21.92 -20.34 16.90
C LYS A 216 21.90 -19.43 18.12
N GLY A 217 21.15 -18.32 18.04
CA GLY A 217 20.92 -17.38 19.14
C GLY A 217 19.94 -17.88 20.20
N ARG A 218 19.37 -19.09 20.04
CA ARG A 218 18.38 -19.69 20.96
C ARG A 218 17.14 -18.81 21.14
N ALA A 219 16.62 -18.26 20.04
CA ALA A 219 15.34 -17.56 20.07
C ALA A 219 14.20 -18.55 20.35
N ASP A 220 13.29 -18.16 21.24
CA ASP A 220 12.10 -18.94 21.60
C ASP A 220 10.97 -18.71 20.61
N ALA A 221 10.99 -17.58 19.91
CA ALA A 221 10.00 -17.20 18.89
C ALA A 221 10.61 -16.20 17.89
N ALA A 222 9.92 -15.98 16.79
CA ALA A 222 10.24 -15.00 15.76
C ALA A 222 9.13 -13.95 15.61
N LEU A 223 9.52 -12.72 15.31
CA LEU A 223 8.61 -11.63 15.00
C LEU A 223 9.09 -10.91 13.73
N TRP A 224 8.21 -10.76 12.76
CA TRP A 224 8.49 -10.00 11.56
C TRP A 224 8.13 -8.52 11.78
N ALA A 225 9.13 -7.66 11.69
CA ALA A 225 8.99 -6.20 11.73
C ALA A 225 9.42 -5.54 10.40
N ALA A 226 9.84 -6.36 9.42
CA ALA A 226 10.26 -5.88 8.11
C ALA A 226 9.07 -5.49 7.23
N SER A 227 9.32 -4.59 6.29
CA SER A 227 8.35 -4.19 5.29
C SER A 227 7.90 -5.39 4.42
N GLY A 228 6.64 -5.37 4.00
CA GLY A 228 6.04 -6.46 3.23
C GLY A 228 6.68 -6.71 1.86
N SER A 229 7.55 -5.82 1.37
CA SER A 229 8.22 -5.95 0.08
C SER A 229 9.19 -7.13 0.00
N VAL A 230 9.84 -7.50 1.10
CA VAL A 230 10.75 -8.66 1.15
C VAL A 230 9.99 -9.93 1.56
N VAL A 231 9.17 -9.82 2.59
CA VAL A 231 8.54 -10.97 3.25
C VAL A 231 7.42 -11.58 2.40
N ARG A 232 6.55 -10.77 1.79
CA ARG A 232 5.40 -11.27 1.03
C ARG A 232 5.76 -12.13 -0.18
N PRO A 233 6.71 -11.75 -1.04
CA PRO A 233 7.10 -12.60 -2.17
C PRO A 233 7.73 -13.94 -1.74
N ASN A 234 8.24 -13.99 -0.51
CA ASN A 234 8.93 -15.17 0.03
C ASN A 234 8.11 -15.88 1.13
N ARG A 235 6.80 -15.63 1.19
CA ARG A 235 5.92 -16.10 2.27
C ARG A 235 5.99 -17.61 2.50
N ALA A 236 5.88 -18.41 1.44
CA ALA A 236 5.96 -19.86 1.54
C ALA A 236 7.29 -20.34 2.17
N GLN A 237 8.42 -19.75 1.76
CA GLN A 237 9.73 -20.06 2.33
C GLN A 237 9.79 -19.71 3.82
N VAL A 238 9.24 -18.57 4.20
CA VAL A 238 9.24 -18.10 5.59
C VAL A 238 8.43 -19.04 6.49
N ILE A 239 7.25 -19.45 6.03
CA ILE A 239 6.38 -20.41 6.76
C ILE A 239 7.07 -21.77 6.87
N GLU A 240 7.63 -22.29 5.76
CA GLU A 240 8.36 -23.56 5.75
C GLU A 240 9.52 -23.56 6.77
N LEU A 241 10.32 -22.50 6.79
CA LEU A 241 11.44 -22.39 7.73
C LEU A 241 10.99 -22.28 9.19
N ALA A 242 9.90 -21.53 9.46
CA ALA A 242 9.32 -21.45 10.80
C ALA A 242 8.85 -22.83 11.30
N LEU A 243 8.14 -23.58 10.46
CA LEU A 243 7.67 -24.94 10.75
C LEU A 243 8.83 -25.92 10.91
N LYS A 244 9.80 -25.94 10.00
CA LYS A 244 10.99 -26.78 10.01
C LYS A 244 11.78 -26.63 11.30
N HIS A 245 11.95 -25.38 11.76
CA HIS A 245 12.69 -25.08 12.97
C HIS A 245 11.82 -25.08 14.23
N ARG A 246 10.51 -25.32 14.12
CA ARG A 246 9.53 -25.25 15.22
C ARG A 246 9.63 -23.93 15.98
N LEU A 247 9.82 -22.82 15.25
CA LEU A 247 9.96 -21.49 15.80
C LEU A 247 8.61 -20.77 15.70
N PRO A 248 7.88 -20.58 16.82
CA PRO A 248 6.64 -19.82 16.83
C PRO A 248 6.88 -18.43 16.21
N THR A 249 6.06 -18.06 15.23
CA THR A 249 6.31 -16.84 14.45
C THR A 249 5.07 -15.98 14.37
N MET A 250 5.22 -14.68 14.65
CA MET A 250 4.23 -13.63 14.48
C MET A 250 4.52 -12.83 13.20
N TYR A 251 3.52 -12.71 12.34
CA TYR A 251 3.62 -12.05 11.04
C TYR A 251 2.98 -10.65 11.02
N THR A 252 3.27 -9.85 9.99
CA THR A 252 2.95 -8.43 9.93
C THR A 252 1.54 -8.06 9.50
N ALA A 253 0.84 -8.90 8.78
CA ALA A 253 -0.51 -8.63 8.27
C ALA A 253 -1.42 -9.81 8.55
N ALA A 254 -2.72 -9.57 8.60
CA ALA A 254 -3.69 -10.60 8.90
C ALA A 254 -3.97 -11.54 7.70
N ASP A 255 -3.70 -11.07 6.48
CA ASP A 255 -4.08 -11.79 5.26
C ASP A 255 -3.15 -12.98 5.02
N ASP A 256 -3.69 -14.12 4.62
CA ASP A 256 -3.06 -15.29 4.01
C ASP A 256 -2.04 -16.08 4.88
N TRP A 257 -1.37 -15.48 5.87
CA TRP A 257 -0.30 -16.14 6.63
C TRP A 257 -0.77 -17.36 7.40
N VAL A 258 -1.90 -17.22 8.09
CA VAL A 258 -2.45 -18.29 8.93
C VAL A 258 -3.09 -19.37 8.04
N GLU A 259 -3.76 -18.98 6.96
CA GLU A 259 -4.35 -19.91 5.99
C GLU A 259 -3.30 -20.78 5.30
N GLU A 260 -2.10 -20.25 5.08
CA GLU A 260 -0.97 -20.97 4.50
C GLU A 260 -0.11 -21.74 5.53
N GLY A 261 -0.52 -21.76 6.80
CA GLY A 261 0.15 -22.54 7.85
C GLY A 261 1.04 -21.74 8.80
N GLY A 262 1.03 -20.41 8.73
CA GLY A 262 1.67 -19.55 9.71
C GLY A 262 0.93 -19.58 11.06
N LEU A 263 1.67 -19.43 12.18
CA LEU A 263 1.09 -19.54 13.52
C LEU A 263 0.12 -18.40 13.84
N ALA A 264 0.55 -17.17 13.68
CA ALA A 264 -0.25 -15.99 14.02
C ALA A 264 0.17 -14.77 13.20
N ALA A 265 -0.80 -13.93 12.87
CA ALA A 265 -0.59 -12.65 12.22
C ALA A 265 -1.43 -11.57 12.90
N TYR A 266 -0.89 -10.36 12.99
CA TYR A 266 -1.63 -9.22 13.52
C TYR A 266 -1.30 -7.96 12.72
N GLY A 267 -2.32 -7.31 12.20
CA GLY A 267 -2.18 -6.10 11.40
C GLY A 267 -3.52 -5.63 10.85
N VAL A 268 -3.48 -4.60 10.02
CA VAL A 268 -4.67 -4.10 9.33
C VAL A 268 -5.03 -5.02 8.18
N SER A 269 -6.32 -5.19 7.90
CA SER A 269 -6.80 -5.74 6.63
C SER A 269 -6.42 -4.76 5.51
N LEU A 270 -5.99 -5.29 4.38
CA LEU A 270 -5.64 -4.51 3.20
C LEU A 270 -6.63 -4.72 2.05
N THR A 271 -7.76 -5.32 2.35
CA THR A 271 -8.85 -5.63 1.42
C THR A 271 -10.18 -4.97 1.81
N ASP A 272 -10.25 -4.36 2.98
CA ASP A 272 -11.44 -3.66 3.49
C ASP A 272 -11.49 -2.20 3.03
#